data_9a376b34bf572dbfb38ca102f69dd01f
#
_entry.id   9a376b34bf572dbfb38ca102f69dd01f
#
_cell.length_a   1.000
_cell.length_b   1.000
_cell.length_c   1.000
_cell.angle_alpha   90.00
_cell.angle_beta   90.00
_cell.angle_gamma   90.00
#
_symmetry.space_group_name_H-M   'P 1'
#
loop_
_entity.id
_entity.type
_entity.pdbx_description
1 polymer ?
#
loop_
_entity_poly.entity_id
_entity_poly.type
_entity_poly.pdbx_seq_one_letter_code
_entity_poly.pdbx_strand_id
1 'polypeptide(L)'
;MKVFLISTILALFFLTNAIYAADSKSNRKDNVVSFGVKGGVGWPAITSPIIIAIPGEKWSVGLDYGSKTFTTDGEMSESSSTGIKSSGTLNITDTGLFARYFYGNSFNSILAINSMNSEMTVTATNASTGGSAKGSLSTSAIRFTTGIGNHWTMDWGFEIGIDWLTASALLSSSSSASVTESSGTIDTTDTENSIKELGKLVNALSAIPGIFIFSIGFSF
;
A
#
# COMPACT_ATOMS: atom_id res chain seq x y z
N MET A 1 3.27 -31.36 10.50
CA MET A 1 4.36 -31.14 11.47
C MET A 1 5.08 -29.80 11.26
N LYS A 2 5.54 -29.42 10.06
CA LYS A 2 6.25 -28.13 9.82
C LYS A 2 5.41 -26.87 10.15
N VAL A 3 4.13 -26.86 9.83
CA VAL A 3 3.22 -25.71 10.08
C VAL A 3 3.01 -25.53 11.60
N PHE A 4 2.89 -26.61 12.35
CA PHE A 4 2.72 -26.54 13.80
C PHE A 4 3.96 -26.01 14.52
N LEU A 5 5.15 -26.34 14.01
CA LEU A 5 6.42 -25.83 14.56
C LEU A 5 6.56 -24.32 14.33
N ILE A 6 6.18 -23.84 13.14
CA ILE A 6 6.24 -22.41 12.80
C ILE A 6 5.24 -21.61 13.65
N SER A 7 4.02 -22.12 13.83
CA SER A 7 3.02 -21.44 14.67
C SER A 7 3.43 -21.42 16.16
N THR A 8 4.07 -22.47 16.66
CA THR A 8 4.57 -22.52 18.04
C THR A 8 5.76 -21.58 18.25
N ILE A 9 6.67 -21.50 17.30
CA ILE A 9 7.81 -20.54 17.34
C ILE A 9 7.30 -19.11 17.29
N LEU A 10 6.32 -18.83 16.42
CA LEU A 10 5.70 -17.52 16.31
C LEU A 10 4.96 -17.14 17.61
N ALA A 11 4.21 -18.06 18.21
CA ALA A 11 3.52 -17.86 19.49
C ALA A 11 4.50 -17.64 20.65
N LEU A 12 5.59 -18.39 20.71
CA LEU A 12 6.67 -18.20 21.70
C LEU A 12 7.37 -16.84 21.50
N PHE A 13 7.62 -16.45 20.26
CA PHE A 13 8.20 -15.15 19.95
C PHE A 13 7.28 -14.01 20.40
N PHE A 14 5.96 -14.10 20.19
CA PHE A 14 5.00 -13.11 20.67
C PHE A 14 4.86 -13.10 22.19
N LEU A 15 4.89 -14.24 22.85
CA LEU A 15 4.81 -14.34 24.32
C LEU A 15 6.05 -13.77 25.03
N THR A 16 7.25 -14.07 24.53
CA THR A 16 8.49 -13.53 25.12
C THR A 16 8.60 -12.02 24.89
N ASN A 17 8.22 -11.53 23.72
CA ASN A 17 8.23 -10.09 23.44
C ASN A 17 7.17 -9.33 24.24
N ALA A 18 6.04 -9.94 24.62
CA ALA A 18 5.05 -9.32 25.49
C ALA A 18 5.60 -9.03 26.90
N ILE A 19 6.55 -9.83 27.38
CA ILE A 19 7.20 -9.63 28.68
C ILE A 19 8.22 -8.48 28.62
N TYR A 20 9.01 -8.39 27.55
CA TYR A 20 9.96 -7.30 27.31
C TYR A 20 9.30 -5.97 26.87
N ALA A 21 8.10 -6.04 26.32
CA ALA A 21 7.31 -4.86 25.96
C ALA A 21 6.48 -4.32 27.14
N ALA A 22 6.72 -4.79 28.37
CA ALA A 22 5.93 -4.39 29.54
C ALA A 22 5.96 -2.87 29.80
N ASP A 23 6.96 -2.15 29.29
CA ASP A 23 7.13 -0.71 29.46
C ASP A 23 7.18 0.09 28.13
N SER A 24 6.55 -0.45 27.09
CA SER A 24 6.52 0.20 25.76
C SER A 24 6.00 1.66 25.80
N LYS A 25 5.16 1.99 26.76
CA LYS A 25 4.64 3.35 26.98
C LYS A 25 5.76 4.31 27.42
N SER A 26 6.59 3.91 28.39
CA SER A 26 7.74 4.67 28.84
C SER A 26 8.78 4.81 27.72
N ASN A 27 9.11 3.69 27.08
CA ASN A 27 10.09 3.67 25.99
C ASN A 27 9.70 4.63 24.86
N ARG A 28 8.42 4.72 24.48
CA ARG A 28 7.96 5.69 23.48
C ARG A 28 8.11 7.15 23.95
N LYS A 29 7.91 7.42 25.23
CA LYS A 29 8.04 8.77 25.78
C LYS A 29 9.48 9.28 25.75
N ASP A 30 10.44 8.39 25.95
CA ASP A 30 11.85 8.74 26.07
C ASP A 30 12.54 8.87 24.69
N ASN A 31 11.90 8.40 23.62
CA ASN A 31 12.40 8.49 22.26
C ASN A 31 11.91 9.75 21.54
N VAL A 32 12.74 10.30 20.65
CA VAL A 32 12.49 11.55 19.92
C VAL A 32 11.98 11.30 18.50
N VAL A 33 12.51 10.28 17.87
CA VAL A 33 12.19 9.96 16.47
C VAL A 33 12.19 8.45 16.25
N SER A 34 11.30 7.97 15.41
CA SER A 34 11.30 6.59 14.95
C SER A 34 11.34 6.49 13.43
N PHE A 35 11.98 5.43 12.94
CA PHE A 35 12.08 5.06 11.54
C PHE A 35 11.67 3.60 11.37
N GLY A 36 10.91 3.31 10.34
CA GLY A 36 10.46 1.94 10.10
C GLY A 36 9.96 1.71 8.70
N VAL A 37 9.49 0.49 8.48
CA VAL A 37 8.83 0.07 7.24
C VAL A 37 7.56 -0.68 7.58
N LYS A 38 6.57 -0.59 6.69
CA LYS A 38 5.33 -1.38 6.75
C LYS A 38 5.32 -2.43 5.65
N GLY A 39 4.61 -3.52 5.90
CA GLY A 39 4.32 -4.56 4.91
C GLY A 39 3.07 -5.32 5.31
N GLY A 40 2.44 -6.02 4.36
CA GLY A 40 1.23 -6.79 4.64
C GLY A 40 0.27 -6.83 3.46
N VAL A 41 -1.00 -7.12 3.76
CA VAL A 41 -2.04 -7.24 2.74
C VAL A 41 -2.99 -6.05 2.85
N GLY A 42 -3.29 -5.45 1.69
CA GLY A 42 -4.17 -4.31 1.58
C GLY A 42 -3.43 -2.97 1.67
N TRP A 43 -4.19 -1.91 1.70
CA TRP A 43 -3.67 -0.55 1.70
C TRP A 43 -3.35 -0.05 3.11
N PRO A 44 -2.26 0.72 3.34
CA PRO A 44 -1.20 1.19 2.42
C PRO A 44 -0.03 0.21 2.25
N ALA A 45 -0.09 -0.96 2.88
CA ALA A 45 1.02 -1.92 2.94
C ALA A 45 1.51 -2.42 1.57
N ILE A 46 0.67 -2.32 0.53
CA ILE A 46 1.01 -2.77 -0.83
C ILE A 46 2.22 -2.04 -1.43
N THR A 47 2.48 -0.80 -1.01
CA THR A 47 3.64 -0.01 -1.45
C THR A 47 4.86 -0.20 -0.57
N SER A 48 4.75 -0.99 0.53
CA SER A 48 5.80 -1.20 1.53
C SER A 48 6.39 0.13 2.04
N PRO A 49 5.57 1.04 2.61
CA PRO A 49 6.01 2.39 2.92
C PRO A 49 7.07 2.44 4.01
N ILE A 50 8.00 3.36 3.84
CA ILE A 50 8.92 3.82 4.88
C ILE A 50 8.15 4.75 5.81
N ILE A 51 8.41 4.66 7.10
CA ILE A 51 7.78 5.45 8.14
C ILE A 51 8.84 6.34 8.82
N ILE A 52 8.47 7.58 9.08
CA ILE A 52 9.18 8.46 9.99
C ILE A 52 8.14 9.02 10.96
N ALA A 53 8.36 8.88 12.27
CA ALA A 53 7.41 9.35 13.28
C ALA A 53 8.10 9.97 14.48
N ILE A 54 7.34 10.79 15.19
CA ILE A 54 7.66 11.32 16.52
C ILE A 54 6.86 10.48 17.50
N PRO A 55 7.51 9.57 18.24
CA PRO A 55 6.84 8.76 19.24
C PRO A 55 6.50 9.60 20.48
N GLY A 56 5.53 9.17 21.23
CA GLY A 56 5.16 9.80 22.50
C GLY A 56 4.34 8.85 23.36
N GLU A 57 4.15 9.21 24.60
CA GLU A 57 3.50 8.38 25.61
C GLU A 57 2.13 7.84 25.16
N LYS A 58 1.25 8.75 24.71
CA LYS A 58 -0.11 8.46 24.28
C LYS A 58 -0.35 8.66 22.79
N TRP A 59 0.51 9.43 22.12
CA TRP A 59 0.39 9.75 20.72
C TRP A 59 1.71 9.49 19.99
N SER A 60 1.60 8.99 18.78
CA SER A 60 2.70 9.00 17.82
C SER A 60 2.17 9.61 16.53
N VAL A 61 2.90 10.57 15.97
CA VAL A 61 2.52 11.25 14.72
C VAL A 61 3.65 11.09 13.73
N GLY A 62 3.33 10.78 12.49
CA GLY A 62 4.36 10.52 11.51
C GLY A 62 3.89 10.62 10.07
N LEU A 63 4.86 10.46 9.19
CA LEU A 63 4.70 10.40 7.75
C LEU A 63 5.03 8.99 7.28
N ASP A 64 4.33 8.55 6.26
CA ASP A 64 4.71 7.37 5.50
C ASP A 64 4.85 7.71 4.01
N TYR A 65 5.76 7.02 3.34
CA TYR A 65 6.00 7.15 1.91
C TYR A 65 6.33 5.78 1.33
N GLY A 66 5.60 5.39 0.30
CA GLY A 66 5.82 4.14 -0.41
C GLY A 66 5.67 4.32 -1.91
N SER A 67 6.46 3.55 -2.66
CA SER A 67 6.34 3.49 -4.12
C SER A 67 6.54 2.06 -4.59
N LYS A 68 5.70 1.63 -5.53
CA LYS A 68 5.75 0.28 -6.09
C LYS A 68 5.46 0.30 -7.57
N THR A 69 6.29 -0.42 -8.32
CA THR A 69 6.08 -0.68 -9.74
C THR A 69 5.66 -2.13 -9.94
N PHE A 70 4.58 -2.32 -10.67
CA PHE A 70 4.13 -3.61 -11.15
C PHE A 70 4.28 -3.64 -12.67
N THR A 71 4.95 -4.66 -13.17
CA THR A 71 5.14 -4.85 -14.62
C THR A 71 4.51 -6.18 -15.00
N THR A 72 3.72 -6.17 -16.04
CA THR A 72 3.20 -7.38 -16.66
C THR A 72 3.97 -7.60 -17.96
N ASP A 73 4.99 -8.43 -17.91
CA ASP A 73 5.74 -8.88 -19.08
C ASP A 73 5.08 -10.13 -19.63
N GLY A 74 4.39 -10.01 -20.74
CA GLY A 74 3.79 -11.13 -21.46
C GLY A 74 2.27 -11.22 -21.27
N GLU A 75 1.59 -11.37 -22.38
CA GLU A 75 0.26 -11.93 -22.61
C GLU A 75 -0.82 -11.72 -21.54
N MET A 76 -1.20 -10.46 -21.31
CA MET A 76 -2.53 -10.20 -20.77
C MET A 76 -3.58 -10.55 -21.85
N SER A 77 -3.87 -11.86 -21.97
CA SER A 77 -4.79 -12.42 -22.96
C SER A 77 -4.23 -12.50 -24.38
N GLU A 78 -3.70 -13.65 -24.76
CA GLU A 78 -3.87 -14.11 -26.13
C GLU A 78 -5.36 -14.32 -26.37
N SER A 79 -6.03 -13.33 -26.91
CA SER A 79 -7.21 -13.62 -27.70
C SER A 79 -6.67 -14.40 -28.90
N SER A 80 -6.70 -15.71 -28.81
CA SER A 80 -6.17 -16.65 -29.82
C SER A 80 -6.76 -16.45 -31.22
N SER A 81 -7.74 -15.54 -31.35
CA SER A 81 -8.37 -15.19 -32.64
C SER A 81 -7.85 -13.88 -33.25
N THR A 82 -7.12 -13.03 -32.53
CA THR A 82 -6.73 -11.70 -33.04
C THR A 82 -5.23 -11.42 -33.04
N GLY A 83 -4.39 -12.27 -32.46
CA GLY A 83 -2.93 -12.09 -32.42
C GLY A 83 -2.47 -10.81 -31.70
N ILE A 84 -3.26 -10.29 -30.75
CA ILE A 84 -2.92 -9.08 -30.00
C ILE A 84 -2.10 -9.48 -28.77
N LYS A 85 -0.91 -8.89 -28.64
CA LYS A 85 -0.08 -8.95 -27.43
C LYS A 85 -0.19 -7.65 -26.66
N SER A 86 -0.32 -7.72 -25.35
CA SER A 86 -0.34 -6.52 -24.51
C SER A 86 0.69 -6.62 -23.37
N SER A 87 1.33 -5.52 -23.08
CA SER A 87 2.21 -5.35 -21.92
C SER A 87 1.81 -4.10 -21.15
N GLY A 88 2.05 -4.09 -19.85
CA GLY A 88 1.67 -2.95 -19.05
C GLY A 88 2.59 -2.72 -17.87
N THR A 89 2.66 -1.48 -17.43
CA THR A 89 3.36 -1.05 -16.22
C THR A 89 2.41 -0.20 -15.38
N LEU A 90 2.34 -0.50 -14.09
CA LEU A 90 1.59 0.27 -13.11
C LEU A 90 2.54 0.75 -12.01
N ASN A 91 2.72 2.06 -11.93
CA ASN A 91 3.46 2.72 -10.86
C ASN A 91 2.47 3.27 -9.83
N ILE A 92 2.67 2.97 -8.56
CA ILE A 92 1.86 3.49 -7.45
C ILE A 92 2.80 4.20 -6.49
N THR A 93 2.47 5.43 -6.13
CA THR A 93 3.14 6.19 -5.06
C THR A 93 2.11 6.59 -4.04
N ASP A 94 2.40 6.38 -2.76
CA ASP A 94 1.55 6.74 -1.64
C ASP A 94 2.35 7.58 -0.64
N THR A 95 1.74 8.66 -0.15
CA THR A 95 2.30 9.52 0.89
C THR A 95 1.22 9.78 1.92
N GLY A 96 1.51 9.52 3.18
CA GLY A 96 0.55 9.65 4.25
C GLY A 96 1.05 10.45 5.43
N LEU A 97 0.12 11.16 6.08
CA LEU A 97 0.27 11.70 7.42
C LEU A 97 -0.60 10.84 8.35
N PHE A 98 -0.02 10.30 9.41
CA PHE A 98 -0.76 9.48 10.36
C PHE A 98 -0.56 9.93 11.81
N ALA A 99 -1.55 9.59 12.64
CA ALA A 99 -1.48 9.68 14.08
C ALA A 99 -1.94 8.36 14.69
N ARG A 100 -1.25 7.88 15.72
CA ARG A 100 -1.66 6.76 16.58
C ARG A 100 -2.00 7.27 17.96
N TYR A 101 -3.11 6.79 18.50
CA TYR A 101 -3.47 7.01 19.89
C TYR A 101 -3.41 5.70 20.66
N PHE A 102 -2.63 5.66 21.73
CA PHE A 102 -2.43 4.49 22.58
C PHE A 102 -3.36 4.52 23.78
N TYR A 103 -4.22 3.51 23.90
CA TYR A 103 -5.13 3.34 25.03
C TYR A 103 -4.43 2.73 26.26
N GLY A 104 -3.28 2.12 26.06
CA GLY A 104 -2.47 1.48 27.07
C GLY A 104 -1.03 1.35 26.64
N ASN A 105 -0.43 0.21 26.92
CA ASN A 105 0.98 -0.03 26.63
C ASN A 105 1.25 -0.15 25.11
N SER A 106 0.45 -0.93 24.39
CA SER A 106 0.66 -1.22 22.96
C SER A 106 -0.59 -1.06 22.10
N PHE A 107 -1.78 -1.31 22.66
CA PHE A 107 -3.02 -1.23 21.90
C PHE A 107 -3.31 0.21 21.49
N ASN A 108 -3.60 0.40 20.21
CA ASN A 108 -3.78 1.72 19.63
C ASN A 108 -4.84 1.75 18.54
N SER A 109 -5.34 2.96 18.27
CA SER A 109 -6.01 3.28 17.02
C SER A 109 -5.09 4.13 16.14
N ILE A 110 -5.26 4.00 14.83
CA ILE A 110 -4.58 4.81 13.81
C ILE A 110 -5.60 5.64 13.05
N LEU A 111 -5.23 6.88 12.77
CA LEU A 111 -5.91 7.80 11.86
C LEU A 111 -4.87 8.27 10.84
N ALA A 112 -5.19 8.26 9.55
CA ALA A 112 -4.28 8.73 8.53
C ALA A 112 -5.03 9.43 7.39
N ILE A 113 -4.33 10.36 6.75
CA ILE A 113 -4.72 10.93 5.46
C ILE A 113 -3.60 10.60 4.49
N ASN A 114 -3.97 9.91 3.39
CA ASN A 114 -3.03 9.46 2.39
C ASN A 114 -3.37 10.09 1.03
N SER A 115 -2.32 10.47 0.31
CA SER A 115 -2.37 10.86 -1.10
C SER A 115 -1.72 9.76 -1.93
N MET A 116 -2.52 9.15 -2.80
CA MET A 116 -2.07 8.15 -3.75
C MET A 116 -2.02 8.73 -5.15
N ASN A 117 -0.93 8.48 -5.86
CA ASN A 117 -0.84 8.70 -7.29
C ASN A 117 -0.52 7.36 -7.96
N SER A 118 -1.21 7.05 -9.03
CA SER A 118 -0.90 5.88 -9.85
C SER A 118 -0.84 6.24 -11.33
N GLU A 119 0.15 5.69 -12.01
CA GLU A 119 0.35 5.84 -13.44
C GLU A 119 0.41 4.46 -14.07
N MET A 120 -0.51 4.18 -14.97
CA MET A 120 -0.55 2.96 -15.73
C MET A 120 -0.27 3.24 -17.20
N THR A 121 0.59 2.44 -17.80
CA THR A 121 0.83 2.44 -19.24
C THR A 121 0.56 1.05 -19.76
N VAL A 122 -0.23 0.95 -20.82
CA VAL A 122 -0.51 -0.30 -21.51
C VAL A 122 -0.14 -0.13 -22.98
N THR A 123 0.59 -1.08 -23.52
CA THR A 123 0.92 -1.17 -24.95
C THR A 123 0.30 -2.41 -25.53
N ALA A 124 -0.50 -2.28 -26.56
CA ALA A 124 -1.07 -3.37 -27.34
C ALA A 124 -0.42 -3.39 -28.72
N THR A 125 -0.03 -4.58 -29.19
CA THR A 125 0.59 -4.77 -30.52
C THR A 125 -0.16 -5.88 -31.23
N ASN A 126 -0.58 -5.63 -32.45
CA ASN A 126 -1.18 -6.64 -33.31
C ASN A 126 -0.09 -7.30 -34.17
N ALA A 127 0.22 -8.55 -33.89
CA ALA A 127 1.27 -9.31 -34.57
C ALA A 127 0.96 -9.52 -36.07
N SER A 128 -0.33 -9.53 -36.45
CA SER A 128 -0.75 -9.78 -37.83
C SER A 128 -0.65 -8.55 -38.73
N THR A 129 -0.86 -7.36 -38.19
CA THR A 129 -0.86 -6.10 -38.96
C THR A 129 0.33 -5.21 -38.66
N GLY A 130 1.13 -5.52 -37.64
CA GLY A 130 2.22 -4.67 -37.14
C GLY A 130 1.74 -3.38 -36.46
N GLY A 131 0.42 -3.20 -36.27
CA GLY A 131 -0.16 -2.05 -35.59
C GLY A 131 0.13 -2.07 -34.10
N SER A 132 0.33 -0.90 -33.50
CA SER A 132 0.47 -0.76 -32.05
C SER A 132 -0.33 0.44 -31.53
N ALA A 133 -0.89 0.30 -30.35
CA ALA A 133 -1.55 1.37 -29.62
C ALA A 133 -0.99 1.45 -28.20
N LYS A 134 -0.82 2.67 -27.69
CA LYS A 134 -0.37 2.92 -26.33
C LYS A 134 -1.44 3.70 -25.59
N GLY A 135 -1.90 3.15 -24.48
CA GLY A 135 -2.79 3.84 -23.56
C GLY A 135 -2.06 4.21 -22.27
N SER A 136 -2.38 5.36 -21.72
CA SER A 136 -1.91 5.78 -20.40
C SER A 136 -3.09 6.24 -19.55
N LEU A 137 -3.01 5.93 -18.26
CA LEU A 137 -3.96 6.32 -17.24
C LEU A 137 -3.19 6.90 -16.08
N SER A 138 -3.54 8.11 -15.68
CA SER A 138 -3.07 8.71 -14.44
C SER A 138 -4.25 8.88 -13.50
N THR A 139 -4.11 8.41 -12.26
CA THR A 139 -5.12 8.59 -11.21
C THR A 139 -4.48 9.18 -9.97
N SER A 140 -5.21 10.06 -9.30
CA SER A 140 -4.86 10.53 -7.97
C SER A 140 -6.04 10.38 -7.03
N ALA A 141 -5.77 10.07 -5.76
CA ALA A 141 -6.79 9.88 -4.75
C ALA A 141 -6.31 10.40 -3.39
N ILE A 142 -7.20 11.06 -2.66
CA ILE A 142 -6.99 11.38 -1.25
C ILE A 142 -7.92 10.49 -0.44
N ARG A 143 -7.37 9.85 0.60
CA ARG A 143 -8.08 8.91 1.45
C ARG A 143 -7.93 9.24 2.90
N PHE A 144 -8.95 8.96 3.66
CA PHE A 144 -8.91 8.86 5.10
C PHE A 144 -8.85 7.39 5.50
N THR A 145 -7.89 7.03 6.35
CA THR A 145 -7.70 5.67 6.85
C THR A 145 -7.83 5.67 8.37
N THR A 146 -8.55 4.71 8.91
CA THR A 146 -8.62 4.45 10.34
C THR A 146 -8.41 2.96 10.60
N GLY A 147 -7.97 2.61 11.81
CA GLY A 147 -7.73 1.22 12.16
C GLY A 147 -7.38 1.03 13.62
N ILE A 148 -7.20 -0.23 13.98
CA ILE A 148 -6.79 -0.65 15.33
C ILE A 148 -5.63 -1.65 15.22
N GLY A 149 -4.78 -1.65 16.24
CA GLY A 149 -3.61 -2.51 16.26
C GLY A 149 -2.87 -2.51 17.58
N ASN A 150 -1.72 -3.13 17.54
CA ASN A 150 -0.75 -3.09 18.63
C ASN A 150 0.60 -2.60 18.08
N HIS A 151 1.30 -1.79 18.86
CA HIS A 151 2.64 -1.33 18.54
C HIS A 151 3.48 -1.33 19.82
N TRP A 152 4.60 -2.02 19.78
CA TRP A 152 5.51 -2.19 20.90
C TRP A 152 6.83 -1.48 20.58
N THR A 153 7.35 -0.78 21.58
CA THR A 153 8.67 -0.15 21.56
C THR A 153 9.48 -0.79 22.68
N MET A 154 10.59 -1.40 22.36
CA MET A 154 11.49 -2.05 23.30
C MET A 154 12.41 -1.00 23.96
N ASP A 155 13.01 -1.33 25.08
CA ASP A 155 13.95 -0.48 25.83
C ASP A 155 15.19 -0.06 25.03
N TRP A 156 15.63 -0.91 24.10
CA TRP A 156 16.74 -0.65 23.18
C TRP A 156 16.31 0.01 21.85
N GLY A 157 15.10 0.48 21.76
CA GLY A 157 14.59 1.25 20.65
C GLY A 157 13.94 0.45 19.52
N PHE A 158 14.00 -0.88 19.52
CA PHE A 158 13.34 -1.68 18.48
C PHE A 158 11.83 -1.56 18.57
N GLU A 159 11.20 -1.39 17.42
CA GLU A 159 9.75 -1.28 17.29
C GLU A 159 9.18 -2.39 16.44
N ILE A 160 8.06 -2.96 16.89
CA ILE A 160 7.25 -3.89 16.13
C ILE A 160 5.79 -3.52 16.27
N GLY A 161 5.06 -3.50 15.16
CA GLY A 161 3.65 -3.19 15.14
C GLY A 161 2.86 -4.13 14.26
N ILE A 162 1.58 -4.25 14.59
CA ILE A 162 0.59 -4.93 13.79
C ILE A 162 -0.71 -4.14 13.82
N ASP A 163 -1.15 -3.65 12.67
CA ASP A 163 -2.48 -3.11 12.50
C ASP A 163 -3.40 -4.28 12.08
N TRP A 164 -4.26 -4.70 12.98
CA TRP A 164 -5.14 -5.86 12.81
C TRP A 164 -6.14 -5.66 11.69
N LEU A 165 -6.71 -4.44 11.66
CA LEU A 165 -7.70 -4.05 10.69
C LEU A 165 -7.57 -2.55 10.43
N THR A 166 -7.51 -2.18 9.16
CA THR A 166 -7.64 -0.78 8.73
C THR A 166 -8.78 -0.67 7.71
N ALA A 167 -9.49 0.42 7.76
CA ALA A 167 -10.51 0.78 6.78
C ALA A 167 -10.19 2.14 6.18
N SER A 168 -10.34 2.27 4.87
CA SER A 168 -10.07 3.51 4.16
C SER A 168 -11.33 3.99 3.45
N ALA A 169 -11.58 5.29 3.53
CA ALA A 169 -12.62 5.99 2.79
C ALA A 169 -12.01 6.96 1.79
N LEU A 170 -12.48 6.91 0.55
CA LEU A 170 -12.07 7.83 -0.50
C LEU A 170 -12.68 9.20 -0.24
N LEU A 171 -11.85 10.23 -0.08
CA LEU A 171 -12.28 11.62 0.09
C LEU A 171 -12.40 12.34 -1.23
N SER A 172 -11.45 12.14 -2.13
CA SER A 172 -11.48 12.69 -3.48
C SER A 172 -10.67 11.80 -4.42
N SER A 173 -11.03 11.81 -5.69
CA SER A 173 -10.24 11.17 -6.73
C SER A 173 -10.39 11.88 -8.06
N SER A 174 -9.35 11.80 -8.87
CA SER A 174 -9.36 12.23 -10.26
C SER A 174 -8.68 11.19 -11.13
N SER A 175 -9.09 11.09 -12.38
CA SER A 175 -8.45 10.21 -13.36
C SER A 175 -8.42 10.90 -14.72
N SER A 176 -7.29 10.73 -15.42
CA SER A 176 -7.14 11.14 -16.81
C SER A 176 -6.60 9.96 -17.62
N ALA A 177 -7.17 9.76 -18.78
CA ALA A 177 -6.71 8.74 -19.71
C ALA A 177 -6.33 9.40 -21.04
N SER A 178 -5.35 8.83 -21.71
CA SER A 178 -5.03 9.18 -23.08
C SER A 178 -4.67 7.93 -23.87
N VAL A 179 -5.02 7.93 -25.16
CA VAL A 179 -4.67 6.88 -26.11
C VAL A 179 -3.93 7.51 -27.27
N THR A 180 -2.78 6.96 -27.60
CA THR A 180 -2.01 7.35 -28.78
C THR A 180 -1.98 6.17 -29.73
N GLU A 181 -2.53 6.35 -30.91
CA GLU A 181 -2.46 5.36 -31.97
C GLU A 181 -1.17 5.54 -32.76
N SER A 182 -0.48 4.46 -33.06
CA SER A 182 0.73 4.50 -33.92
C SER A 182 0.46 3.98 -35.33
N SER A 183 -0.54 3.12 -35.54
CA SER A 183 -0.97 2.65 -36.86
C SER A 183 -2.28 1.84 -36.78
N GLY A 184 -3.23 2.10 -37.68
CA GLY A 184 -4.50 1.39 -37.81
C GLY A 184 -5.72 2.20 -37.36
N THR A 185 -6.94 1.75 -37.66
CA THR A 185 -8.19 2.43 -37.28
C THR A 185 -8.69 1.82 -35.96
N ILE A 186 -8.30 2.36 -34.83
CA ILE A 186 -8.83 2.03 -33.50
C ILE A 186 -9.74 3.19 -33.06
N ASP A 187 -10.93 2.89 -32.56
CA ASP A 187 -11.76 3.92 -31.92
C ASP A 187 -11.11 4.34 -30.59
N THR A 188 -10.45 5.50 -30.63
CA THR A 188 -9.71 6.03 -29.47
C THR A 188 -10.65 6.44 -28.35
N THR A 189 -11.89 6.86 -28.66
CA THR A 189 -12.88 7.32 -27.68
C THR A 189 -13.34 6.18 -26.78
N ASP A 190 -13.71 5.03 -27.38
CA ASP A 190 -14.14 3.85 -26.62
C ASP A 190 -12.99 3.28 -25.78
N THR A 191 -11.77 3.31 -26.33
CA THR A 191 -10.57 2.88 -25.61
C THR A 191 -10.27 3.81 -24.42
N GLU A 192 -10.35 5.13 -24.59
CA GLU A 192 -10.18 6.07 -23.49
C GLU A 192 -11.23 5.89 -22.39
N ASN A 193 -12.49 5.67 -22.74
CA ASN A 193 -13.54 5.41 -21.78
C ASN A 193 -13.30 4.12 -20.99
N SER A 194 -12.85 3.06 -21.65
CA SER A 194 -12.48 1.81 -21.02
C SER A 194 -11.32 1.99 -20.04
N ILE A 195 -10.29 2.75 -20.42
CA ILE A 195 -9.16 3.08 -19.56
C ILE A 195 -9.61 3.94 -18.35
N LYS A 196 -10.53 4.88 -18.52
CA LYS A 196 -11.10 5.67 -17.41
C LYS A 196 -11.87 4.79 -16.42
N GLU A 197 -12.63 3.81 -16.90
CA GLU A 197 -13.31 2.85 -16.01
C GLU A 197 -12.31 2.01 -15.21
N LEU A 198 -11.19 1.59 -15.82
CA LEU A 198 -10.09 0.95 -15.08
C LEU A 198 -9.53 1.88 -14.00
N GLY A 199 -9.43 3.19 -14.26
CA GLY A 199 -9.00 4.17 -13.25
C GLY A 199 -9.93 4.23 -12.04
N LYS A 200 -11.25 4.16 -12.26
CA LYS A 200 -12.22 4.08 -11.18
C LYS A 200 -12.05 2.79 -10.37
N LEU A 201 -11.78 1.68 -11.04
CA LEU A 201 -11.50 0.40 -10.38
C LEU A 201 -10.23 0.47 -9.54
N VAL A 202 -9.13 1.03 -10.04
CA VAL A 202 -7.87 1.24 -9.28
C VAL A 202 -8.14 2.08 -8.03
N ASN A 203 -8.91 3.16 -8.15
CA ASN A 203 -9.29 3.98 -6.99
C ASN A 203 -10.16 3.21 -6.00
N ALA A 204 -11.09 2.38 -6.46
CA ALA A 204 -11.91 1.54 -5.59
C ALA A 204 -11.08 0.46 -4.88
N LEU A 205 -10.15 -0.18 -5.57
CA LEU A 205 -9.23 -1.17 -4.98
C LEU A 205 -8.37 -0.55 -3.88
N SER A 206 -8.02 0.73 -4.00
CA SER A 206 -7.25 1.44 -2.98
C SER A 206 -8.02 1.68 -1.67
N ALA A 207 -9.34 1.50 -1.67
CA ALA A 207 -10.21 1.57 -0.48
C ALA A 207 -10.40 0.20 0.20
N ILE A 208 -9.79 -0.87 -0.32
CA ILE A 208 -9.87 -2.20 0.31
C ILE A 208 -9.26 -2.14 1.71
N PRO A 209 -9.96 -2.68 2.72
CA PRO A 209 -9.43 -2.77 4.07
C PRO A 209 -8.07 -3.48 4.11
N GLY A 210 -7.15 -2.94 4.87
CA GLY A 210 -5.90 -3.62 5.18
C GLY A 210 -6.13 -4.59 6.34
N ILE A 211 -5.56 -5.77 6.24
CA ILE A 211 -5.63 -6.81 7.26
C ILE A 211 -4.21 -7.26 7.57
N PHE A 212 -3.87 -7.29 8.88
CA PHE A 212 -2.55 -7.69 9.36
C PHE A 212 -1.39 -6.93 8.68
N ILE A 213 -1.43 -5.60 8.80
CA ILE A 213 -0.32 -4.76 8.35
C ILE A 213 0.75 -4.76 9.43
N PHE A 214 1.91 -5.30 9.11
CA PHE A 214 3.06 -5.34 9.99
C PHE A 214 3.93 -4.11 9.81
N SER A 215 4.56 -3.66 10.90
CA SER A 215 5.60 -2.64 10.88
C SER A 215 6.78 -3.07 11.74
N ILE A 216 7.98 -2.76 11.28
CA ILE A 216 9.21 -2.92 12.05
C ILE A 216 10.03 -1.63 11.95
N GLY A 217 10.74 -1.28 13.02
CA GLY A 217 11.49 -0.04 13.05
C GLY A 217 12.41 0.09 14.24
N PHE A 218 12.97 1.29 14.36
CA PHE A 218 13.80 1.71 15.49
C PHE A 218 13.44 3.13 15.87
N SER A 219 13.45 3.39 17.16
CA SER A 219 13.30 4.72 17.77
C SER A 219 14.50 5.09 18.62
N PHE A 220 14.79 6.39 18.71
CA PHE A 220 15.95 6.96 19.35
C PHE A 220 15.57 8.17 20.19
#